data_36327e364b294cba7fb2d1a260f5a2cb
#
_entry.id   36327e364b294cba7fb2d1a260f5a2cb
#
_cell.length_a   1.000
_cell.length_b   1.000
_cell.length_c   1.000
_cell.angle_alpha   90.00
_cell.angle_beta   90.00
_cell.angle_gamma   90.00
#
_symmetry.space_group_name_H-M   'P 1'
#
loop_
_entity.id
_entity.type
_entity.pdbx_description
1 polymer ?
#
loop_
_entity_poly.entity_id
_entity_poly.type
_entity_poly.pdbx_seq_one_letter_code
_entity_poly.pdbx_strand_id
1 'polypeptide(L)'
;RAVAQVDLNFTATGRQTKKLVRAFDISKSIVSKPLFSSLTFELTPGFCLGVVGVNGSGKSTFLNILEQTSEPDTGKVTWAQDLKVAVFDQHRLALNPEHTLKQALHPEGSDSVHYNGRSVHIVTWAKRFLFMPDQLDMPVSRLSGGEKARVMLANIMLRPCDVLLLDEPTNDLDILSLEVLEESISQFPGAVIIVSHDRYLMDRVCHRMLYLDNTETPKFYKDFAQILKARNDRKKAEQPVAEKNKKQTAKPAQ
;
A
#
# COMPACT_ATOMS: atom_id res chain seq x y z
N ARG A 1 23.15 -18.58 -12.47
CA ARG A 1 22.95 -18.96 -11.05
C ARG A 1 21.44 -18.87 -10.83
N ALA A 2 20.79 -20.01 -10.57
CA ALA A 2 19.38 -20.08 -10.26
C ALA A 2 19.16 -19.32 -8.94
N VAL A 3 18.41 -18.24 -8.98
CA VAL A 3 17.85 -17.59 -7.80
C VAL A 3 16.90 -18.62 -7.21
N ALA A 4 17.17 -19.07 -5.99
CA ALA A 4 16.26 -19.95 -5.29
C ALA A 4 14.93 -19.20 -5.18
N GLN A 5 13.88 -19.75 -5.79
CA GLN A 5 12.51 -19.26 -5.63
C GLN A 5 12.18 -19.32 -4.14
N VAL A 6 12.08 -18.16 -3.51
CA VAL A 6 11.73 -18.04 -2.10
C VAL A 6 10.22 -17.97 -2.04
N ASP A 7 9.56 -19.05 -1.61
CA ASP A 7 8.11 -19.05 -1.34
C ASP A 7 7.81 -18.13 -0.16
N LEU A 8 7.48 -16.89 -0.45
CA LEU A 8 7.08 -15.86 0.50
C LEU A 8 5.56 -15.73 0.47
N ASN A 9 4.86 -16.33 1.42
CA ASN A 9 3.42 -16.18 1.57
C ASN A 9 3.09 -15.47 2.87
N PHE A 10 2.26 -14.41 2.81
CA PHE A 10 1.68 -13.82 4.01
C PHE A 10 0.79 -14.84 4.73
N THR A 11 0.82 -14.82 6.07
CA THR A 11 -0.06 -15.66 6.87
C THR A 11 -1.48 -15.08 6.84
N ALA A 12 -2.38 -15.73 6.11
CA ALA A 12 -3.79 -15.39 6.16
C ALA A 12 -4.50 -16.14 7.29
N THR A 13 -5.64 -15.60 7.71
CA THR A 13 -6.49 -16.25 8.73
C THR A 13 -7.20 -17.50 8.23
N GLY A 14 -7.07 -17.84 6.93
CA GLY A 14 -7.77 -18.97 6.29
C GLY A 14 -9.27 -18.72 6.10
N ARG A 15 -9.70 -17.47 6.12
CA ARG A 15 -11.10 -17.07 6.05
C ARG A 15 -11.73 -17.40 4.70
N GLN A 16 -12.94 -17.98 4.72
CA GLN A 16 -13.73 -18.28 3.51
C GLN A 16 -14.75 -17.20 3.14
N THR A 17 -14.73 -16.05 3.82
CA THR A 17 -15.66 -14.96 3.59
C THR A 17 -15.39 -14.29 2.23
N LYS A 18 -16.40 -14.22 1.35
CA LYS A 18 -16.27 -13.67 0.00
C LYS A 18 -16.03 -12.15 -0.04
N LYS A 19 -16.41 -11.40 1.01
CA LYS A 19 -16.29 -9.95 1.08
C LYS A 19 -15.67 -9.57 2.42
N LEU A 20 -14.52 -8.90 2.37
CA LEU A 20 -13.79 -8.47 3.56
C LEU A 20 -14.24 -7.09 4.03
N VAL A 21 -14.33 -6.13 3.09
CA VAL A 21 -14.78 -4.75 3.35
C VAL A 21 -15.74 -4.33 2.26
N ARG A 22 -16.82 -3.63 2.64
CA ARG A 22 -17.75 -2.96 1.72
C ARG A 22 -17.89 -1.51 2.16
N ALA A 23 -17.55 -0.59 1.29
CA ALA A 23 -17.84 0.81 1.45
C ALA A 23 -18.98 1.20 0.50
N PHE A 24 -20.00 1.86 1.00
CA PHE A 24 -21.15 2.31 0.22
C PHE A 24 -21.34 3.80 0.40
N ASP A 25 -21.21 4.54 -0.69
CA ASP A 25 -21.45 5.99 -0.80
C ASP A 25 -20.71 6.82 0.27
N ILE A 26 -19.49 6.43 0.60
CA ILE A 26 -18.71 7.13 1.62
C ILE A 26 -18.14 8.45 1.11
N SER A 27 -18.19 9.47 1.96
CA SER A 27 -17.60 10.77 1.70
C SER A 27 -16.78 11.22 2.91
N LYS A 28 -15.72 12.00 2.67
CA LYS A 28 -14.87 12.57 3.73
C LYS A 28 -14.37 13.95 3.35
N SER A 29 -14.41 14.85 4.32
CA SER A 29 -13.89 16.22 4.21
C SER A 29 -12.97 16.54 5.39
N ILE A 30 -12.04 17.46 5.20
CA ILE A 30 -11.23 18.03 6.28
C ILE A 30 -11.35 19.56 6.19
N VAL A 31 -11.80 20.19 7.29
CA VAL A 31 -11.95 21.66 7.40
C VAL A 31 -12.64 22.24 6.15
N SER A 32 -13.81 21.71 5.83
CA SER A 32 -14.65 22.12 4.67
C SER A 32 -14.04 21.85 3.28
N LYS A 33 -12.91 21.18 3.19
CA LYS A 33 -12.32 20.75 1.92
C LYS A 33 -12.70 19.29 1.67
N PRO A 34 -13.48 18.97 0.61
CA PRO A 34 -13.79 17.59 0.27
C PRO A 34 -12.51 16.86 -0.16
N LEU A 35 -12.29 15.67 0.37
CA LEU A 35 -11.23 14.77 -0.05
C LEU A 35 -11.74 13.80 -1.10
N PHE A 36 -12.89 13.22 -0.85
CA PHE A 36 -13.63 12.37 -1.78
C PHE A 36 -15.10 12.31 -1.40
N SER A 37 -15.95 12.07 -2.39
CA SER A 37 -17.41 11.96 -2.23
C SER A 37 -17.95 10.75 -2.98
N SER A 38 -19.02 10.15 -2.45
CA SER A 38 -19.76 9.06 -3.10
C SER A 38 -18.89 7.87 -3.52
N LEU A 39 -17.88 7.54 -2.72
CA LEU A 39 -17.00 6.43 -3.00
C LEU A 39 -17.65 5.10 -2.60
N THR A 40 -17.78 4.20 -3.57
CA THR A 40 -18.32 2.85 -3.35
C THR A 40 -17.34 1.81 -3.88
N PHE A 41 -16.97 0.82 -3.05
CA PHE A 41 -16.08 -0.28 -3.44
C PHE A 41 -16.26 -1.49 -2.53
N GLU A 42 -15.74 -2.62 -2.98
CA GLU A 42 -15.67 -3.87 -2.20
C GLU A 42 -14.24 -4.42 -2.26
N LEU A 43 -13.77 -4.97 -1.15
CA LEU A 43 -12.52 -5.73 -1.07
C LEU A 43 -12.86 -7.20 -0.86
N THR A 44 -12.25 -8.03 -1.68
CA THR A 44 -12.39 -9.48 -1.63
C THR A 44 -11.02 -10.13 -1.41
N PRO A 45 -10.94 -11.34 -0.86
CA PRO A 45 -9.67 -12.07 -0.78
C PRO A 45 -8.98 -12.15 -2.15
N GLY A 46 -7.66 -12.04 -2.16
CA GLY A 46 -6.84 -12.04 -3.36
C GLY A 46 -6.91 -10.75 -4.20
N PHE A 47 -7.62 -9.70 -3.76
CA PHE A 47 -7.73 -8.46 -4.49
C PHE A 47 -6.73 -7.41 -4.00
N CYS A 48 -5.97 -6.82 -4.93
CA CYS A 48 -5.07 -5.71 -4.66
C CYS A 48 -5.62 -4.41 -5.24
N LEU A 49 -5.88 -3.42 -4.36
CA LEU A 49 -6.32 -2.07 -4.71
C LEU A 49 -5.17 -1.08 -4.57
N GLY A 50 -4.76 -0.47 -5.66
CA GLY A 50 -3.86 0.67 -5.64
C GLY A 50 -4.59 1.97 -5.30
N VAL A 51 -3.98 2.84 -4.51
CA VAL A 51 -4.50 4.19 -4.23
C VAL A 51 -3.48 5.21 -4.69
N VAL A 52 -3.87 6.02 -5.65
CA VAL A 52 -3.01 7.01 -6.31
C VAL A 52 -3.64 8.39 -6.14
N GLY A 53 -2.82 9.40 -5.96
CA GLY A 53 -3.30 10.77 -5.86
C GLY A 53 -2.21 11.76 -5.49
N VAL A 54 -2.50 13.04 -5.69
CA VAL A 54 -1.57 14.13 -5.29
C VAL A 54 -1.44 14.20 -3.77
N ASN A 55 -0.39 14.86 -3.28
CA ASN A 55 -0.25 15.07 -1.84
C ASN A 55 -1.43 15.88 -1.30
N GLY A 56 -1.95 15.45 -0.15
CA GLY A 56 -3.16 16.05 0.44
C GLY A 56 -4.49 15.67 -0.25
N SER A 57 -4.50 14.64 -1.11
CA SER A 57 -5.74 14.16 -1.75
C SER A 57 -6.60 13.23 -0.88
N GLY A 58 -6.16 12.94 0.34
CA GLY A 58 -6.92 12.10 1.26
C GLY A 58 -6.51 10.64 1.28
N LYS A 59 -5.35 10.25 0.69
CA LYS A 59 -4.87 8.86 0.70
C LYS A 59 -4.73 8.31 2.12
N SER A 60 -4.02 9.01 3.01
CA SER A 60 -3.86 8.60 4.41
C SER A 60 -5.19 8.61 5.18
N THR A 61 -6.08 9.58 4.90
CA THR A 61 -7.43 9.60 5.49
C THR A 61 -8.26 8.39 5.04
N PHE A 62 -8.13 7.99 3.78
CA PHE A 62 -8.76 6.78 3.25
C PHE A 62 -8.23 5.52 3.95
N LEU A 63 -6.90 5.41 4.12
CA LEU A 63 -6.30 4.31 4.89
C LEU A 63 -6.79 4.30 6.35
N ASN A 64 -6.87 5.46 7.02
CA ASN A 64 -7.37 5.56 8.40
C ASN A 64 -8.82 5.08 8.53
N ILE A 65 -9.67 5.32 7.52
CA ILE A 65 -11.04 4.77 7.51
C ILE A 65 -11.00 3.24 7.42
N LEU A 66 -10.11 2.67 6.61
CA LEU A 66 -9.96 1.22 6.48
C LEU A 66 -9.31 0.57 7.70
N GLU A 67 -8.44 1.30 8.40
CA GLU A 67 -7.86 0.92 9.69
C GLU A 67 -8.87 1.05 10.85
N GLN A 68 -10.04 1.64 10.61
CA GLN A 68 -11.09 1.93 11.62
C GLN A 68 -10.64 2.96 12.68
N THR A 69 -9.64 3.77 12.37
CA THR A 69 -9.18 4.88 13.22
C THR A 69 -9.88 6.21 12.92
N SER A 70 -10.62 6.27 11.80
CA SER A 70 -11.45 7.40 11.40
C SER A 70 -12.75 6.91 10.77
N GLU A 71 -13.83 7.68 10.92
CA GLU A 71 -15.11 7.38 10.28
C GLU A 71 -15.32 8.27 9.04
N PRO A 72 -16.05 7.81 8.01
CA PRO A 72 -16.53 8.67 6.93
C PRO A 72 -17.55 9.68 7.46
N ASP A 73 -17.69 10.82 6.81
CA ASP A 73 -18.68 11.84 7.18
C ASP A 73 -20.09 11.42 6.74
N THR A 74 -20.20 10.72 5.62
CA THR A 74 -21.45 10.14 5.11
C THR A 74 -21.19 8.74 4.54
N GLY A 75 -22.28 7.99 4.32
CA GLY A 75 -22.21 6.63 3.83
C GLY A 75 -21.89 5.61 4.93
N LYS A 76 -21.53 4.39 4.53
CA LYS A 76 -21.27 3.30 5.47
C LYS A 76 -20.15 2.40 5.01
N VAL A 77 -19.27 2.07 5.93
CA VAL A 77 -18.29 0.98 5.74
C VAL A 77 -18.73 -0.21 6.60
N THR A 78 -18.67 -1.40 6.02
CA THR A 78 -18.99 -2.65 6.69
C THR A 78 -17.80 -3.60 6.55
N TRP A 79 -17.33 -4.10 7.66
CA TRP A 79 -16.23 -5.06 7.75
C TRP A 79 -16.78 -6.46 8.01
N ALA A 80 -16.10 -7.47 7.52
CA ALA A 80 -16.39 -8.85 7.92
C ALA A 80 -16.16 -8.99 9.44
N GLN A 81 -16.91 -9.87 10.08
CA GLN A 81 -16.78 -10.11 11.53
C GLN A 81 -15.34 -10.55 11.85
N ASP A 82 -14.77 -10.04 12.96
CA ASP A 82 -13.40 -10.33 13.44
C ASP A 82 -12.31 -10.14 12.38
N LEU A 83 -12.51 -9.16 11.46
CA LEU A 83 -11.55 -8.84 10.41
C LEU A 83 -10.23 -8.34 11.03
N LYS A 84 -9.12 -8.95 10.63
CA LYS A 84 -7.78 -8.53 11.04
C LYS A 84 -7.14 -7.68 9.96
N VAL A 85 -6.83 -6.44 10.32
CA VAL A 85 -6.11 -5.49 9.45
C VAL A 85 -4.68 -5.35 9.96
N ALA A 86 -3.71 -5.50 9.07
CA ALA A 86 -2.32 -5.16 9.34
C ALA A 86 -1.92 -3.93 8.53
N VAL A 87 -1.18 -3.02 9.16
CA VAL A 87 -0.69 -1.80 8.52
C VAL A 87 0.82 -1.84 8.46
N PHE A 88 1.35 -1.65 7.26
CA PHE A 88 2.75 -1.36 7.03
C PHE A 88 2.89 0.16 6.80
N ASP A 89 3.39 0.83 7.82
CA ASP A 89 3.77 2.24 7.76
C ASP A 89 5.21 2.35 8.28
N GLN A 90 6.10 2.77 7.41
CA GLN A 90 7.52 2.91 7.73
C GLN A 90 7.76 3.81 8.94
N HIS A 91 6.91 4.83 9.16
CA HIS A 91 7.03 5.78 10.25
C HIS A 91 6.50 5.23 11.58
N ARG A 92 5.57 4.25 11.55
CA ARG A 92 4.95 3.67 12.75
C ARG A 92 5.67 2.43 13.28
N LEU A 93 6.44 1.76 12.43
CA LEU A 93 7.18 0.54 12.79
C LEU A 93 8.62 0.89 13.17
N ALA A 94 8.79 1.63 14.26
CA ALA A 94 10.13 1.91 14.79
C ALA A 94 10.77 0.61 15.30
N LEU A 95 11.81 0.16 14.61
CA LEU A 95 12.67 -0.91 15.11
C LEU A 95 13.53 -0.37 16.27
N ASN A 96 13.67 -1.14 17.34
CA ASN A 96 14.57 -0.77 18.42
C ASN A 96 16.03 -0.85 17.93
N PRO A 97 16.80 0.26 17.90
CA PRO A 97 18.17 0.28 17.38
C PRO A 97 19.16 -0.60 18.17
N GLU A 98 18.84 -0.88 19.44
CA GLU A 98 19.67 -1.69 20.34
C GLU A 98 19.44 -3.19 20.19
N HIS A 99 18.33 -3.60 19.55
CA HIS A 99 18.09 -5.00 19.28
C HIS A 99 19.06 -5.54 18.24
N THR A 100 19.41 -6.82 18.34
CA THR A 100 20.06 -7.54 17.26
C THR A 100 19.06 -7.79 16.14
N LEU A 101 19.54 -8.07 14.93
CA LEU A 101 18.69 -8.45 13.78
C LEU A 101 17.82 -9.67 14.16
N LYS A 102 18.37 -10.65 14.87
CA LYS A 102 17.60 -11.81 15.37
C LYS A 102 16.41 -11.38 16.23
N GLN A 103 16.63 -10.49 17.20
CA GLN A 103 15.57 -9.96 18.06
C GLN A 103 14.58 -9.11 17.28
N ALA A 104 15.04 -8.37 16.27
CA ALA A 104 14.16 -7.56 15.44
C ALA A 104 13.26 -8.41 14.53
N LEU A 105 13.75 -9.55 14.05
CA LEU A 105 12.97 -10.52 13.26
C LEU A 105 12.01 -11.36 14.12
N HIS A 106 12.34 -11.55 15.39
CA HIS A 106 11.50 -12.27 16.36
C HIS A 106 11.69 -11.69 17.77
N PRO A 107 10.82 -10.72 18.18
CA PRO A 107 10.99 -10.00 19.45
C PRO A 107 11.05 -10.89 20.71
N GLU A 108 10.44 -12.07 20.67
CA GLU A 108 10.50 -13.06 21.76
C GLU A 108 11.85 -13.78 21.86
N GLY A 109 12.76 -13.54 20.89
CA GLY A 109 14.13 -14.08 20.91
C GLY A 109 14.25 -15.58 20.67
N SER A 110 13.18 -16.25 20.26
CA SER A 110 13.19 -17.68 19.95
C SER A 110 14.04 -17.98 18.70
N ASP A 111 14.55 -19.22 18.62
CA ASP A 111 15.27 -19.71 17.44
C ASP A 111 14.35 -20.09 16.27
N SER A 112 13.03 -19.95 16.43
CA SER A 112 12.05 -20.25 15.39
C SER A 112 10.87 -19.31 15.42
N VAL A 113 10.31 -19.01 14.24
CA VAL A 113 9.09 -18.24 14.04
C VAL A 113 7.95 -19.15 13.57
N HIS A 114 6.71 -18.79 13.91
CA HIS A 114 5.54 -19.50 13.40
C HIS A 114 5.04 -18.80 12.13
N TYR A 115 5.10 -19.51 11.00
CA TYR A 115 4.72 -18.99 9.70
C TYR A 115 3.91 -20.03 8.92
N ASN A 116 2.70 -19.67 8.48
CA ASN A 116 1.77 -20.58 7.77
C ASN A 116 1.54 -21.92 8.50
N GLY A 117 1.37 -21.87 9.83
CA GLY A 117 1.14 -23.07 10.66
C GLY A 117 2.36 -23.98 10.83
N ARG A 118 3.55 -23.55 10.41
CA ARG A 118 4.79 -24.30 10.54
C ARG A 118 5.80 -23.52 11.38
N SER A 119 6.62 -24.25 12.14
CA SER A 119 7.81 -23.66 12.80
C SER A 119 8.93 -23.55 11.78
N VAL A 120 9.46 -22.35 11.60
CA VAL A 120 10.57 -22.04 10.68
C VAL A 120 11.73 -21.52 11.51
N HIS A 121 12.91 -22.13 11.36
CA HIS A 121 14.11 -21.68 12.06
C HIS A 121 14.49 -20.25 11.66
N ILE A 122 14.91 -19.43 12.63
CA ILE A 122 15.17 -17.98 12.42
C ILE A 122 16.20 -17.71 11.31
N VAL A 123 17.21 -18.55 11.17
CA VAL A 123 18.19 -18.45 10.07
C VAL A 123 17.51 -18.63 8.70
N THR A 124 16.59 -19.59 8.60
CA THR A 124 15.83 -19.83 7.36
C THR A 124 14.88 -18.67 7.09
N TRP A 125 14.27 -18.13 8.13
CA TRP A 125 13.41 -16.94 8.04
C TRP A 125 14.20 -15.72 7.57
N ALA A 126 15.35 -15.43 8.19
CA ALA A 126 16.22 -14.31 7.82
C ALA A 126 16.69 -14.40 6.36
N LYS A 127 17.08 -15.60 5.88
CA LYS A 127 17.48 -15.81 4.48
C LYS A 127 16.38 -15.47 3.47
N ARG A 128 15.10 -15.64 3.81
CA ARG A 128 13.97 -15.24 2.95
C ARG A 128 13.95 -13.74 2.69
N PHE A 129 14.45 -12.95 3.64
CA PHE A 129 14.58 -11.50 3.53
C PHE A 129 15.99 -11.04 3.18
N LEU A 130 16.77 -11.94 2.54
CA LEU A 130 18.10 -11.66 2.02
C LEU A 130 19.14 -11.31 3.10
N PHE A 131 18.94 -11.78 4.34
CA PHE A 131 19.93 -11.67 5.40
C PHE A 131 20.81 -12.91 5.48
N MET A 132 22.08 -12.69 5.75
CA MET A 132 23.02 -13.77 5.96
C MET A 132 23.03 -14.21 7.44
N PRO A 133 23.39 -15.47 7.74
CA PRO A 133 23.38 -15.96 9.12
C PRO A 133 24.29 -15.19 10.08
N ASP A 134 25.43 -14.70 9.60
CA ASP A 134 26.40 -13.90 10.35
C ASP A 134 25.90 -12.48 10.69
N GLN A 135 24.85 -12.02 10.03
CA GLN A 135 24.22 -10.73 10.32
C GLN A 135 23.25 -10.79 11.52
N LEU A 136 22.82 -11.97 11.97
CA LEU A 136 21.80 -12.12 13.00
C LEU A 136 22.14 -11.45 14.33
N ASP A 137 23.43 -11.39 14.68
CA ASP A 137 23.91 -10.76 15.91
C ASP A 137 24.22 -9.26 15.72
N MET A 138 24.06 -8.73 14.48
CA MET A 138 24.31 -7.34 14.20
C MET A 138 23.18 -6.46 14.79
N PRO A 139 23.53 -5.33 15.45
CA PRO A 139 22.52 -4.41 15.96
C PRO A 139 21.78 -3.71 14.82
N VAL A 140 20.47 -3.50 15.01
CA VAL A 140 19.55 -2.82 14.05
C VAL A 140 20.05 -1.42 13.68
N SER A 141 20.77 -0.74 14.58
CA SER A 141 21.37 0.56 14.31
C SER A 141 22.34 0.55 13.13
N ARG A 142 22.96 -0.59 12.81
CA ARG A 142 23.89 -0.74 11.68
C ARG A 142 23.23 -1.11 10.36
N LEU A 143 21.94 -1.45 10.38
CA LEU A 143 21.19 -1.79 9.18
C LEU A 143 20.94 -0.54 8.33
N SER A 144 21.08 -0.69 7.02
CA SER A 144 20.63 0.30 6.03
C SER A 144 19.12 0.51 6.06
N GLY A 145 18.60 1.56 5.43
CA GLY A 145 17.16 1.81 5.29
C GLY A 145 16.44 0.62 4.65
N GLY A 146 16.96 0.10 3.54
CA GLY A 146 16.39 -1.07 2.86
C GLY A 146 16.41 -2.34 3.71
N GLU A 147 17.47 -2.59 4.48
CA GLU A 147 17.52 -3.71 5.42
C GLU A 147 16.49 -3.58 6.53
N LYS A 148 16.33 -2.38 7.11
CA LYS A 148 15.27 -2.11 8.10
C LYS A 148 13.89 -2.35 7.53
N ALA A 149 13.63 -1.92 6.29
CA ALA A 149 12.36 -2.17 5.63
C ALA A 149 12.10 -3.68 5.41
N ARG A 150 13.13 -4.48 5.05
CA ARG A 150 13.02 -5.94 4.95
C ARG A 150 12.69 -6.59 6.31
N VAL A 151 13.27 -6.11 7.41
CA VAL A 151 12.90 -6.57 8.77
C VAL A 151 11.43 -6.27 9.06
N MET A 152 10.95 -5.07 8.72
CA MET A 152 9.56 -4.69 8.92
C MET A 152 8.61 -5.56 8.08
N LEU A 153 8.95 -5.84 6.82
CA LEU A 153 8.20 -6.78 5.98
C LEU A 153 8.16 -8.18 6.60
N ALA A 154 9.30 -8.69 7.09
CA ALA A 154 9.37 -9.97 7.76
C ALA A 154 8.42 -10.05 8.98
N ASN A 155 8.39 -8.99 9.78
CA ASN A 155 7.52 -8.92 10.96
C ASN A 155 6.03 -8.86 10.61
N ILE A 156 5.68 -8.12 9.56
CA ILE A 156 4.27 -8.05 9.12
C ILE A 156 3.79 -9.39 8.57
N MET A 157 4.65 -10.12 7.86
CA MET A 157 4.31 -11.43 7.32
C MET A 157 4.07 -12.50 8.39
N LEU A 158 4.61 -12.32 9.58
CA LEU A 158 4.33 -13.20 10.73
C LEU A 158 2.95 -12.92 11.36
N ARG A 159 2.35 -11.76 11.07
CA ARG A 159 1.05 -11.39 11.64
C ARG A 159 -0.08 -11.94 10.75
N PRO A 160 -0.95 -12.82 11.27
CA PRO A 160 -2.11 -13.26 10.50
C PRO A 160 -3.06 -12.07 10.29
N CYS A 161 -3.33 -11.74 9.03
CA CYS A 161 -4.25 -10.67 8.68
C CYS A 161 -5.12 -11.06 7.46
N ASP A 162 -6.28 -10.41 7.34
CA ASP A 162 -7.21 -10.57 6.23
C ASP A 162 -7.06 -9.42 5.22
N VAL A 163 -6.67 -8.25 5.72
CA VAL A 163 -6.41 -7.03 4.93
C VAL A 163 -5.06 -6.46 5.29
N LEU A 164 -4.24 -6.20 4.28
CA LEU A 164 -2.93 -5.58 4.41
C LEU A 164 -2.97 -4.17 3.81
N LEU A 165 -2.68 -3.16 4.62
CA LEU A 165 -2.56 -1.77 4.21
C LEU A 165 -1.08 -1.41 4.10
N LEU A 166 -0.65 -0.96 2.93
CA LEU A 166 0.74 -0.57 2.65
C LEU A 166 0.76 0.92 2.29
N ASP A 167 1.37 1.75 3.14
CA ASP A 167 1.54 3.19 2.87
C ASP A 167 2.99 3.47 2.47
N GLU A 168 3.19 3.82 1.18
CA GLU A 168 4.49 4.09 0.54
C GLU A 168 5.55 3.01 0.84
N PRO A 169 5.25 1.72 0.64
CA PRO A 169 6.14 0.64 1.04
C PRO A 169 7.42 0.56 0.20
N THR A 170 7.50 1.30 -0.90
CA THR A 170 8.64 1.32 -1.83
C THR A 170 9.74 2.31 -1.42
N ASN A 171 9.45 3.21 -0.49
CA ASN A 171 10.43 4.16 -0.02
C ASN A 171 11.60 3.42 0.63
N ASP A 172 12.83 3.84 0.34
CA ASP A 172 14.06 3.27 0.87
C ASP A 172 14.32 1.78 0.55
N LEU A 173 13.50 1.13 -0.31
CA LEU A 173 13.74 -0.24 -0.77
C LEU A 173 14.76 -0.26 -1.92
N ASP A 174 15.71 -1.19 -1.84
CA ASP A 174 16.53 -1.58 -2.98
C ASP A 174 15.76 -2.50 -3.94
N ILE A 175 16.30 -2.73 -5.13
CA ILE A 175 15.65 -3.51 -6.20
C ILE A 175 15.28 -4.93 -5.71
N LEU A 176 16.17 -5.59 -4.95
CA LEU A 176 15.92 -6.93 -4.44
C LEU A 176 14.78 -6.94 -3.41
N SER A 177 14.71 -5.90 -2.56
CA SER A 177 13.62 -5.75 -1.59
C SER A 177 12.28 -5.47 -2.26
N LEU A 178 12.27 -4.74 -3.38
CA LEU A 178 11.08 -4.54 -4.20
C LEU A 178 10.57 -5.85 -4.80
N GLU A 179 11.45 -6.70 -5.31
CA GLU A 179 11.07 -8.03 -5.83
C GLU A 179 10.43 -8.90 -4.74
N VAL A 180 11.02 -8.91 -3.52
CA VAL A 180 10.45 -9.60 -2.35
C VAL A 180 9.06 -9.05 -1.99
N LEU A 181 8.89 -7.73 -2.02
CA LEU A 181 7.59 -7.08 -1.74
C LEU A 181 6.55 -7.46 -2.80
N GLU A 182 6.89 -7.37 -4.09
CA GLU A 182 6.00 -7.73 -5.20
C GLU A 182 5.51 -9.18 -5.10
N GLU A 183 6.44 -10.12 -4.88
CA GLU A 183 6.10 -11.52 -4.72
C GLU A 183 5.21 -11.75 -3.52
N SER A 184 5.52 -11.12 -2.39
CA SER A 184 4.74 -11.20 -1.17
C SER A 184 3.30 -10.69 -1.36
N ILE A 185 3.11 -9.56 -2.06
CA ILE A 185 1.78 -9.02 -2.37
C ILE A 185 1.01 -9.96 -3.30
N SER A 186 1.67 -10.47 -4.34
CA SER A 186 1.03 -11.34 -5.34
C SER A 186 0.53 -12.67 -4.76
N GLN A 187 1.20 -13.17 -3.73
CA GLN A 187 0.86 -14.42 -3.07
C GLN A 187 -0.02 -14.23 -1.83
N PHE A 188 -0.33 -13.00 -1.45
CA PHE A 188 -1.16 -12.74 -0.28
C PHE A 188 -2.61 -13.18 -0.53
N PRO A 189 -3.16 -14.11 0.27
CA PRO A 189 -4.50 -14.64 0.05
C PRO A 189 -5.63 -13.72 0.54
N GLY A 190 -5.33 -12.71 1.36
CA GLY A 190 -6.26 -11.66 1.78
C GLY A 190 -6.36 -10.52 0.76
N ALA A 191 -6.92 -9.38 1.16
CA ALA A 191 -6.92 -8.18 0.34
C ALA A 191 -5.74 -7.27 0.65
N VAL A 192 -5.19 -6.62 -0.37
CA VAL A 192 -4.13 -5.63 -0.21
C VAL A 192 -4.62 -4.26 -0.67
N ILE A 193 -4.32 -3.23 0.11
CA ILE A 193 -4.44 -1.85 -0.32
C ILE A 193 -3.04 -1.24 -0.26
N ILE A 194 -2.60 -0.68 -1.39
CA ILE A 194 -1.29 -0.09 -1.50
C ILE A 194 -1.39 1.37 -1.95
N VAL A 195 -0.83 2.27 -1.17
CA VAL A 195 -0.56 3.65 -1.55
C VAL A 195 0.88 3.72 -2.00
N SER A 196 1.14 4.09 -3.24
CA SER A 196 2.51 4.29 -3.73
C SER A 196 2.56 5.26 -4.90
N HIS A 197 3.72 5.87 -5.07
CA HIS A 197 4.09 6.64 -6.24
C HIS A 197 4.87 5.81 -7.28
N ASP A 198 5.23 4.58 -6.93
CA ASP A 198 5.93 3.66 -7.83
C ASP A 198 4.93 3.03 -8.83
N ARG A 199 4.99 3.53 -10.06
CA ARG A 199 4.11 3.08 -11.15
C ARG A 199 4.35 1.64 -11.54
N TYR A 200 5.62 1.23 -11.52
CA TYR A 200 6.02 -0.11 -11.93
C TYR A 200 5.44 -1.16 -10.99
N LEU A 201 5.62 -0.97 -9.68
CA LEU A 201 5.00 -1.83 -8.67
C LEU A 201 3.48 -1.86 -8.82
N MET A 202 2.85 -0.67 -8.92
CA MET A 202 1.39 -0.55 -8.99
C MET A 202 0.79 -1.28 -10.19
N ASP A 203 1.39 -1.13 -11.39
CA ASP A 203 0.91 -1.79 -12.60
C ASP A 203 1.10 -3.33 -12.57
N ARG A 204 2.06 -3.82 -11.76
CA ARG A 204 2.33 -5.26 -11.63
C ARG A 204 1.43 -5.96 -10.62
N VAL A 205 1.14 -5.31 -9.49
CA VAL A 205 0.45 -5.97 -8.38
C VAL A 205 -1.02 -5.58 -8.23
N CYS A 206 -1.43 -4.38 -8.69
CA CYS A 206 -2.79 -3.90 -8.48
C CYS A 206 -3.76 -4.40 -9.55
N HIS A 207 -4.92 -4.88 -9.12
CA HIS A 207 -6.02 -5.27 -10.01
C HIS A 207 -6.81 -4.04 -10.50
N ARG A 208 -6.89 -3.00 -9.66
CA ARG A 208 -7.50 -1.70 -9.96
C ARG A 208 -6.81 -0.61 -9.16
N MET A 209 -6.91 0.62 -9.65
CA MET A 209 -6.36 1.81 -9.00
C MET A 209 -7.48 2.81 -8.72
N LEU A 210 -7.58 3.24 -7.47
CA LEU A 210 -8.42 4.35 -7.03
C LEU A 210 -7.61 5.63 -7.15
N TYR A 211 -8.08 6.58 -7.96
CA TYR A 211 -7.45 7.88 -8.12
C TYR A 211 -8.18 8.95 -7.32
N LEU A 212 -7.47 9.54 -6.36
CA LEU A 212 -7.92 10.64 -5.50
C LEU A 212 -7.23 11.93 -5.95
N ASP A 213 -8.00 12.92 -6.40
CA ASP A 213 -7.47 14.16 -6.95
C ASP A 213 -8.10 15.44 -6.35
N ASN A 214 -8.70 15.31 -5.17
CA ASN A 214 -9.49 16.38 -4.52
C ASN A 214 -10.69 16.85 -5.35
N THR A 215 -11.15 16.06 -6.31
CA THR A 215 -12.41 16.29 -7.00
C THR A 215 -13.55 15.55 -6.30
N GLU A 216 -14.77 15.95 -6.57
CA GLU A 216 -15.92 15.43 -5.82
C GLU A 216 -16.12 13.92 -5.96
N THR A 217 -15.71 13.30 -7.08
CA THR A 217 -15.95 11.88 -7.31
C THR A 217 -14.67 11.13 -7.66
N PRO A 218 -14.15 10.26 -6.76
CA PRO A 218 -13.04 9.39 -7.04
C PRO A 218 -13.31 8.44 -8.20
N LYS A 219 -12.28 8.11 -8.97
CA LYS A 219 -12.41 7.22 -10.14
C LYS A 219 -11.51 6.01 -10.03
N PHE A 220 -12.03 4.88 -10.53
CA PHE A 220 -11.27 3.65 -10.64
C PHE A 220 -10.71 3.48 -12.05
N TYR A 221 -9.44 3.11 -12.12
CA TYR A 221 -8.71 2.84 -13.35
C TYR A 221 -8.11 1.44 -13.31
N LYS A 222 -7.81 0.89 -14.48
CA LYS A 222 -7.19 -0.42 -14.61
C LYS A 222 -5.66 -0.35 -14.43
N ASP A 223 -5.06 0.73 -14.94
CA ASP A 223 -3.61 0.92 -15.00
C ASP A 223 -3.24 2.41 -14.86
N PHE A 224 -1.96 2.65 -14.66
CA PHE A 224 -1.43 4.01 -14.50
C PHE A 224 -1.52 4.85 -15.79
N ALA A 225 -1.48 4.21 -16.96
CA ALA A 225 -1.59 4.91 -18.24
C ALA A 225 -2.96 5.59 -18.39
N GLN A 226 -4.04 4.93 -17.95
CA GLN A 226 -5.38 5.51 -17.96
C GLN A 226 -5.48 6.73 -17.01
N ILE A 227 -4.84 6.68 -15.84
CA ILE A 227 -4.78 7.82 -14.90
C ILE A 227 -4.07 8.99 -15.56
N LEU A 228 -2.92 8.77 -16.21
CA LEU A 228 -2.17 9.82 -16.89
C LEU A 228 -2.97 10.44 -18.04
N LYS A 229 -3.65 9.62 -18.83
CA LYS A 229 -4.53 10.10 -19.90
C LYS A 229 -5.64 10.99 -19.34
N ALA A 230 -6.35 10.53 -18.31
CA ALA A 230 -7.43 11.29 -17.70
C ALA A 230 -6.94 12.63 -17.12
N ARG A 231 -5.74 12.66 -16.49
CA ARG A 231 -5.11 13.90 -16.01
C ARG A 231 -4.79 14.89 -17.14
N ASN A 232 -4.24 14.38 -18.24
CA ASN A 232 -3.87 15.21 -19.39
C ASN A 232 -5.12 15.78 -20.09
N ASP A 233 -6.19 14.98 -20.23
CA ASP A 233 -7.43 15.41 -20.84
C ASP A 233 -8.11 16.51 -19.99
N ARG A 234 -8.07 16.39 -18.64
CA ARG A 234 -8.56 17.45 -17.73
C ARG A 234 -7.75 18.74 -17.85
N LYS A 235 -6.39 18.64 -17.82
CA LYS A 235 -5.56 19.83 -18.00
C LYS A 235 -5.82 20.56 -19.32
N LYS A 236 -6.10 19.82 -20.40
CA LYS A 236 -6.48 20.41 -21.69
C LYS A 236 -7.85 21.07 -21.63
N ALA A 237 -8.80 20.50 -20.89
CA ALA A 237 -10.13 21.07 -20.73
C ALA A 237 -10.14 22.32 -19.82
N GLU A 238 -9.22 22.39 -18.85
CA GLU A 238 -9.08 23.51 -17.90
C GLU A 238 -8.21 24.67 -18.45
N GLN A 239 -7.45 24.46 -19.55
CA GLN A 239 -6.76 25.57 -20.23
C GLN A 239 -7.80 26.51 -20.83
N PRO A 240 -7.94 27.74 -20.31
CA PRO A 240 -9.04 28.58 -20.72
C PRO A 240 -8.89 29.01 -22.18
N VAL A 241 -10.04 29.21 -22.80
CA VAL A 241 -10.31 29.87 -24.09
C VAL A 241 -9.64 31.27 -24.23
N ALA A 242 -8.71 31.62 -23.34
CA ALA A 242 -8.00 32.89 -23.28
C ALA A 242 -7.12 33.21 -24.53
N GLU A 243 -6.76 32.22 -25.33
CA GLU A 243 -6.00 32.48 -26.57
C GLU A 243 -6.86 32.77 -27.79
N LYS A 244 -8.15 32.42 -27.81
CA LYS A 244 -9.02 32.71 -28.96
C LYS A 244 -9.49 34.17 -29.01
N ASN A 245 -9.52 34.89 -27.90
CA ASN A 245 -9.95 36.31 -27.88
C ASN A 245 -8.84 37.32 -28.18
N LYS A 246 -7.56 36.93 -28.13
CA LYS A 246 -6.47 37.85 -28.49
C LYS A 246 -6.22 37.98 -30.00
N LYS A 247 -6.75 37.10 -30.84
CA LYS A 247 -6.60 37.17 -32.30
C LYS A 247 -7.72 37.91 -33.01
N GLN A 248 -8.78 38.30 -32.34
CA GLN A 248 -9.90 39.01 -32.97
C GLN A 248 -9.85 40.54 -32.79
N THR A 249 -8.98 41.07 -31.91
CA THR A 249 -8.88 42.51 -31.66
C THR A 249 -7.70 43.22 -32.40
N ALA A 250 -6.99 42.48 -33.26
CA ALA A 250 -5.90 43.06 -34.06
C ALA A 250 -6.27 43.04 -35.58
N LYS A 251 -7.33 43.77 -35.98
CA LYS A 251 -7.49 44.21 -37.37
C LYS A 251 -7.25 45.72 -37.39
N PRO A 252 -6.26 46.21 -38.14
CA PRO A 252 -6.06 47.66 -38.31
C PRO A 252 -7.18 48.20 -39.22
N ALA A 253 -7.75 49.30 -38.78
CA ALA A 253 -8.63 50.14 -39.62
C ALA A 253 -7.79 50.75 -40.74
N GLN A 254 -8.24 50.53 -41.95
CA GLN A 254 -7.83 51.33 -43.08
C GLN A 254 -8.70 52.59 -43.17
#